data_28fe2d336bcc295eaff26149eee36b79
#
_entry.id   28fe2d336bcc295eaff26149eee36b79
#
_cell.length_a   1.000
_cell.length_b   1.000
_cell.length_c   1.000
_cell.angle_alpha   90.00
_cell.angle_beta   90.00
_cell.angle_gamma   90.00
#
_symmetry.space_group_name_H-M   'P 1'
#
loop_
_entity.id
_entity.type
_entity.pdbx_description
1 polymer ?
#
loop_
_entity_poly.entity_id
_entity_poly.type
_entity_poly.pdbx_seq_one_letter_code
_entity_poly.pdbx_strand_id
1 'polypeptide(L)'
;MDSTQLARGIVRELLELGISDVVLSPGSRNAPLSVALYEVAKKGFIDLHVRIDERGAAFFALGLAKASDNYVAVVCTSGTAAANYHPAVLEAHHAHNKLLVITADRPARLRGTGANQTTNQVNIYGDVKSHDVAAPIAIAPLLAGGPVHLNVQFDEPLLPTDTNDWLDGLEIEMAADLPELEGELHVSEGTVVIIGHDRGTFEADLIIDALLAADLPVIAEDPLSFPGAIPHAALFLADEKVREKLRPTTAVVIGRTTLSRSINALIASAEKIV
;
A
#
# COMPACT_ATOMS: atom_id res chain seq x y z
N MET A 1 25.41 11.56 -11.26
CA MET A 1 24.61 12.07 -10.12
C MET A 1 25.17 11.43 -8.87
N ASP A 2 25.35 12.20 -7.82
CA ASP A 2 25.80 11.66 -6.54
C ASP A 2 24.63 11.16 -5.68
N SER A 3 24.96 10.46 -4.60
CA SER A 3 23.95 9.84 -3.72
C SER A 3 23.07 10.86 -3.00
N THR A 4 23.59 12.04 -2.72
CA THR A 4 22.85 13.17 -2.12
C THR A 4 21.76 13.68 -3.05
N GLN A 5 22.12 13.94 -4.31
CA GLN A 5 21.17 14.41 -5.31
C GLN A 5 20.07 13.38 -5.60
N LEU A 6 20.43 12.09 -5.68
CA LEU A 6 19.45 11.02 -5.87
C LEU A 6 18.48 10.93 -4.68
N ALA A 7 18.99 11.02 -3.46
CA ALA A 7 18.16 10.97 -2.25
C ALA A 7 17.20 12.17 -2.16
N ARG A 8 17.72 13.40 -2.41
CA ARG A 8 16.91 14.63 -2.45
C ARG A 8 15.83 14.55 -3.53
N GLY A 9 16.15 13.99 -4.72
CA GLY A 9 15.19 13.76 -5.78
C GLY A 9 14.06 12.82 -5.37
N ILE A 10 14.39 11.69 -4.73
CA ILE A 10 13.38 10.74 -4.21
C ILE A 10 12.51 11.41 -3.14
N VAL A 11 13.11 12.14 -2.20
CA VAL A 11 12.34 12.83 -1.15
C VAL A 11 11.43 13.91 -1.74
N ARG A 12 11.87 14.62 -2.79
CA ARG A 12 11.02 15.56 -3.52
C ARG A 12 9.80 14.88 -4.13
N GLU A 13 9.99 13.73 -4.80
CA GLU A 13 8.88 12.92 -5.32
C GLU A 13 7.87 12.52 -4.23
N LEU A 14 8.36 12.17 -3.01
CA LEU A 14 7.47 11.88 -1.88
C LEU A 14 6.60 13.09 -1.51
N LEU A 15 7.19 14.28 -1.49
CA LEU A 15 6.48 15.53 -1.19
C LEU A 15 5.44 15.85 -2.27
N GLU A 16 5.82 15.72 -3.55
CA GLU A 16 4.95 15.97 -4.70
C GLU A 16 3.76 14.97 -4.76
N LEU A 17 3.93 13.78 -4.20
CA LEU A 17 2.88 12.76 -4.04
C LEU A 17 2.02 12.94 -2.79
N GLY A 18 2.28 13.94 -1.96
CA GLY A 18 1.58 14.16 -0.70
C GLY A 18 1.83 13.07 0.35
N ILE A 19 2.93 12.33 0.23
CA ILE A 19 3.31 11.32 1.23
C ILE A 19 3.86 12.04 2.46
N SER A 20 3.01 12.18 3.47
CA SER A 20 3.33 12.90 4.72
C SER A 20 3.99 12.01 5.77
N ASP A 21 3.65 10.72 5.81
CA ASP A 21 4.18 9.79 6.81
C ASP A 21 5.33 8.97 6.25
N VAL A 22 6.49 9.07 6.91
CA VAL A 22 7.69 8.31 6.54
C VAL A 22 8.25 7.58 7.76
N VAL A 23 8.39 6.26 7.66
CA VAL A 23 8.99 5.44 8.72
C VAL A 23 10.42 5.08 8.33
N LEU A 24 11.39 5.46 9.15
CA LEU A 24 12.81 5.31 8.88
C LEU A 24 13.48 4.35 9.87
N SER A 25 14.10 3.30 9.35
CA SER A 25 15.09 2.49 10.08
C SER A 25 16.48 2.91 9.65
N PRO A 26 17.26 3.60 10.52
CA PRO A 26 18.51 4.21 10.12
C PRO A 26 19.64 3.18 9.95
N GLY A 27 20.53 3.44 8.99
CA GLY A 27 21.73 2.68 8.74
C GLY A 27 22.70 3.42 7.81
N SER A 28 23.91 2.90 7.65
CA SER A 28 24.94 3.63 6.87
C SER A 28 24.57 3.79 5.40
N ARG A 29 24.01 2.75 4.76
CA ARG A 29 23.72 2.81 3.30
C ARG A 29 22.56 3.72 2.97
N ASN A 30 21.58 3.89 3.86
CA ASN A 30 20.49 4.84 3.65
C ASN A 30 20.76 6.23 4.24
N ALA A 31 22.00 6.54 4.65
CA ALA A 31 22.33 7.86 5.18
C ALA A 31 21.95 9.03 4.26
N PRO A 32 22.09 8.94 2.91
CA PRO A 32 21.64 10.01 2.03
C PRO A 32 20.15 10.31 2.18
N LEU A 33 19.30 9.26 2.22
CA LEU A 33 17.86 9.40 2.46
C LEU A 33 17.56 9.89 3.87
N SER A 34 18.26 9.37 4.88
CA SER A 34 18.05 9.77 6.29
C SER A 34 18.29 11.25 6.51
N VAL A 35 19.34 11.80 5.89
CA VAL A 35 19.65 13.24 5.97
C VAL A 35 18.57 14.07 5.25
N ALA A 36 18.24 13.72 4.01
CA ALA A 36 17.21 14.43 3.24
C ALA A 36 15.84 14.40 3.92
N LEU A 37 15.43 13.23 4.46
CA LEU A 37 14.17 13.08 5.21
C LEU A 37 14.16 13.89 6.51
N TYR A 38 15.29 13.93 7.22
CA TYR A 38 15.41 14.76 8.42
C TYR A 38 15.29 16.25 8.10
N GLU A 39 15.89 16.72 7.00
CA GLU A 39 15.82 18.11 6.58
C GLU A 39 14.38 18.56 6.25
N VAL A 40 13.62 17.75 5.53
CA VAL A 40 12.20 18.04 5.23
C VAL A 40 11.31 17.94 6.47
N ALA A 41 11.55 16.95 7.34
CA ALA A 41 10.81 16.78 8.59
C ALA A 41 11.05 17.99 9.53
N LYS A 42 12.28 18.50 9.61
CA LYS A 42 12.62 19.70 10.41
C LYS A 42 11.87 20.94 9.94
N LYS A 43 11.50 21.03 8.67
CA LYS A 43 10.68 22.11 8.10
C LYS A 43 9.18 21.84 8.20
N GLY A 44 8.76 20.66 8.70
CA GLY A 44 7.37 20.30 8.91
C GLY A 44 6.64 19.82 7.65
N PHE A 45 7.37 19.40 6.62
CA PHE A 45 6.77 18.86 5.39
C PHE A 45 6.29 17.42 5.54
N ILE A 46 6.92 16.65 6.45
CA ILE A 46 6.57 15.24 6.71
C ILE A 46 6.63 14.93 8.22
N ASP A 47 5.91 13.90 8.63
CA ASP A 47 6.02 13.24 9.92
C ASP A 47 7.01 12.08 9.82
N LEU A 48 8.21 12.27 10.38
CA LEU A 48 9.29 11.28 10.33
C LEU A 48 9.30 10.41 11.58
N HIS A 49 8.96 9.14 11.40
CA HIS A 49 8.91 8.13 12.48
C HIS A 49 10.17 7.27 12.48
N VAL A 50 11.08 7.51 13.39
CA VAL A 50 12.31 6.69 13.49
C VAL A 50 12.05 5.44 14.31
N ARG A 51 12.37 4.26 13.74
CA ARG A 51 12.25 2.94 14.37
C ARG A 51 13.51 2.11 14.10
N ILE A 52 14.09 1.55 15.15
CA ILE A 52 15.37 0.82 15.03
C ILE A 52 15.15 -0.61 14.51
N ASP A 53 14.09 -1.29 14.96
CA ASP A 53 13.73 -2.63 14.46
C ASP A 53 12.95 -2.53 13.16
N GLU A 54 13.53 -3.02 12.08
CA GLU A 54 12.95 -2.93 10.75
C GLU A 54 11.61 -3.68 10.63
N ARG A 55 11.47 -4.85 11.25
CA ARG A 55 10.23 -5.60 11.20
C ARG A 55 9.09 -4.81 11.85
N GLY A 56 9.33 -4.26 13.04
CA GLY A 56 8.38 -3.40 13.74
C GLY A 56 8.09 -2.11 12.97
N ALA A 57 9.11 -1.52 12.31
CA ALA A 57 8.99 -0.35 11.47
C ALA A 57 8.03 -0.59 10.30
N ALA A 58 8.20 -1.71 9.59
CA ALA A 58 7.36 -2.03 8.43
C ALA A 58 5.89 -2.28 8.81
N PHE A 59 5.62 -2.98 9.92
CA PHE A 59 4.26 -3.13 10.43
C PHE A 59 3.66 -1.83 10.95
N PHE A 60 4.48 -0.94 11.51
CA PHE A 60 4.02 0.39 11.91
C PHE A 60 3.60 1.23 10.68
N ALA A 61 4.43 1.23 9.63
CA ALA A 61 4.10 1.88 8.37
C ALA A 61 2.83 1.30 7.71
N LEU A 62 2.68 -0.03 7.73
CA LEU A 62 1.48 -0.71 7.26
C LEU A 62 0.23 -0.25 8.04
N GLY A 63 0.34 -0.11 9.37
CA GLY A 63 -0.74 0.39 10.21
C GLY A 63 -1.13 1.82 9.87
N LEU A 64 -0.16 2.70 9.65
CA LEU A 64 -0.40 4.07 9.20
C LEU A 64 -1.08 4.09 7.83
N ALA A 65 -0.57 3.34 6.84
CA ALA A 65 -1.15 3.25 5.51
C ALA A 65 -2.60 2.76 5.54
N LYS A 66 -2.89 1.76 6.37
CA LYS A 66 -4.24 1.22 6.54
C LYS A 66 -5.20 2.22 7.21
N ALA A 67 -4.71 3.00 8.17
CA ALA A 67 -5.53 3.96 8.91
C ALA A 67 -5.81 5.24 8.11
N SER A 68 -4.84 5.72 7.34
CA SER A 68 -4.97 6.94 6.53
C SER A 68 -5.52 6.68 5.12
N ASP A 69 -5.41 5.44 4.65
CA ASP A 69 -5.61 5.03 3.26
C ASP A 69 -4.75 5.82 2.26
N ASN A 70 -3.63 6.36 2.71
CA ASN A 70 -2.63 7.03 1.90
C ASN A 70 -1.36 6.19 1.76
N TYR A 71 -0.54 6.52 0.77
CA TYR A 71 0.80 5.94 0.71
C TYR A 71 1.63 6.38 1.90
N VAL A 72 2.24 5.41 2.57
CA VAL A 72 3.23 5.62 3.63
C VAL A 72 4.56 5.05 3.15
N ALA A 73 5.63 5.84 3.26
CA ALA A 73 6.96 5.37 2.90
C ALA A 73 7.63 4.68 4.10
N VAL A 74 8.28 3.52 3.84
CA VAL A 74 9.12 2.85 4.82
C VAL A 74 10.52 2.66 4.26
N VAL A 75 11.53 3.13 4.99
CA VAL A 75 12.90 3.30 4.50
C VAL A 75 13.88 2.55 5.38
N CYS A 76 14.71 1.67 4.80
CA CYS A 76 15.79 1.00 5.52
C CYS A 76 17.11 0.95 4.75
N THR A 77 18.12 0.49 5.45
CA THR A 77 19.46 0.21 4.90
C THR A 77 19.46 -1.12 4.13
N SER A 78 20.63 -1.54 3.67
CA SER A 78 20.80 -2.75 2.86
C SER A 78 20.88 -4.03 3.69
N GLY A 79 20.83 -5.17 3.02
CA GLY A 79 21.05 -6.49 3.60
C GLY A 79 19.82 -7.05 4.29
N THR A 80 19.99 -7.60 5.50
CA THR A 80 18.89 -8.20 6.27
C THR A 80 17.81 -7.21 6.69
N ALA A 81 18.11 -5.91 6.72
CA ALA A 81 17.14 -4.84 6.95
C ALA A 81 15.98 -4.93 5.93
N ALA A 82 16.30 -5.04 4.63
CA ALA A 82 15.32 -5.21 3.58
C ALA A 82 14.49 -6.50 3.78
N ALA A 83 15.14 -7.62 4.15
CA ALA A 83 14.45 -8.89 4.39
C ALA A 83 13.47 -8.82 5.57
N ASN A 84 13.75 -8.01 6.59
CA ASN A 84 12.88 -7.83 7.75
C ASN A 84 11.56 -7.10 7.42
N TYR A 85 11.48 -6.40 6.31
CA TYR A 85 10.23 -5.79 5.84
C TYR A 85 9.26 -6.80 5.20
N HIS A 86 9.76 -7.96 4.77
CA HIS A 86 9.00 -8.93 3.96
C HIS A 86 7.64 -9.30 4.57
N PRO A 87 7.48 -9.61 5.86
CA PRO A 87 6.17 -9.99 6.41
C PRO A 87 5.11 -8.89 6.26
N ALA A 88 5.49 -7.63 6.53
CA ALA A 88 4.57 -6.50 6.40
C ALA A 88 4.26 -6.16 4.93
N VAL A 89 5.25 -6.34 4.04
CA VAL A 89 5.08 -6.13 2.60
C VAL A 89 4.15 -7.18 1.99
N LEU A 90 4.24 -8.43 2.42
CA LEU A 90 3.30 -9.49 2.02
C LEU A 90 1.87 -9.18 2.49
N GLU A 91 1.72 -8.74 3.73
CA GLU A 91 0.42 -8.32 4.25
C GLU A 91 -0.14 -7.14 3.44
N ALA A 92 0.69 -6.11 3.18
CA ALA A 92 0.32 -4.98 2.34
C ALA A 92 -0.12 -5.44 0.93
N HIS A 93 0.59 -6.42 0.35
CA HIS A 93 0.27 -6.95 -0.98
C HIS A 93 -1.09 -7.65 -0.99
N HIS A 94 -1.34 -8.52 -0.03
CA HIS A 94 -2.60 -9.26 0.04
C HIS A 94 -3.79 -8.37 0.47
N ALA A 95 -3.53 -7.34 1.25
CA ALA A 95 -4.55 -6.40 1.72
C ALA A 95 -4.67 -5.12 0.86
N HIS A 96 -3.91 -5.02 -0.24
CA HIS A 96 -3.87 -3.85 -1.13
C HIS A 96 -3.59 -2.53 -0.42
N ASN A 97 -2.80 -2.57 0.68
CA ASN A 97 -2.44 -1.36 1.40
C ASN A 97 -1.34 -0.59 0.66
N LYS A 98 -1.44 0.72 0.69
CA LYS A 98 -0.57 1.66 -0.02
C LYS A 98 0.77 1.85 0.69
N LEU A 99 1.71 0.93 0.49
CA LEU A 99 3.03 0.95 1.14
C LEU A 99 4.13 1.19 0.10
N LEU A 100 4.88 2.28 0.25
CA LEU A 100 6.07 2.55 -0.56
C LEU A 100 7.32 2.10 0.20
N VAL A 101 7.89 0.98 -0.24
CA VAL A 101 9.06 0.37 0.38
C VAL A 101 10.33 0.89 -0.29
N ILE A 102 11.19 1.56 0.44
CA ILE A 102 12.44 2.12 -0.08
C ILE A 102 13.62 1.46 0.65
N THR A 103 14.35 0.61 -0.06
CA THR A 103 15.53 -0.04 0.49
C THR A 103 16.79 0.53 -0.14
N ALA A 104 17.73 0.97 0.68
CA ALA A 104 19.02 1.37 0.18
C ALA A 104 19.86 0.14 -0.19
N ASP A 105 20.59 0.22 -1.28
CA ASP A 105 21.47 -0.85 -1.74
C ASP A 105 22.81 -0.28 -2.22
N ARG A 106 23.75 -1.15 -2.44
CA ARG A 106 24.99 -0.83 -3.13
C ARG A 106 24.76 -0.74 -4.64
N PRO A 107 25.59 0.04 -5.35
CA PRO A 107 25.58 0.00 -6.80
C PRO A 107 25.68 -1.43 -7.35
N ALA A 108 24.98 -1.70 -8.45
CA ALA A 108 24.92 -3.03 -9.05
C ALA A 108 26.32 -3.68 -9.25
N ARG A 109 27.35 -2.88 -9.57
CA ARG A 109 28.75 -3.34 -9.75
C ARG A 109 29.37 -3.94 -8.48
N LEU A 110 28.83 -3.65 -7.29
CA LEU A 110 29.31 -4.15 -6.01
C LEU A 110 28.49 -5.34 -5.49
N ARG A 111 27.41 -5.71 -6.17
CA ARG A 111 26.62 -6.90 -5.82
C ARG A 111 27.40 -8.16 -6.20
N GLY A 112 27.38 -9.18 -5.37
CA GLY A 112 28.10 -10.42 -5.60
C GLY A 112 29.61 -10.35 -5.36
N THR A 113 30.16 -9.23 -4.88
CA THR A 113 31.59 -9.08 -4.56
C THR A 113 31.97 -9.51 -3.14
N GLY A 114 31.00 -9.93 -2.32
CA GLY A 114 31.21 -10.22 -0.91
C GLY A 114 31.26 -8.97 -0.02
N ALA A 115 30.77 -7.82 -0.51
CA ALA A 115 30.69 -6.60 0.28
C ALA A 115 29.81 -6.81 1.52
N ASN A 116 30.17 -6.17 2.64
CA ASN A 116 29.45 -6.30 3.91
C ASN A 116 27.98 -5.92 3.76
N GLN A 117 27.11 -6.64 4.47
CA GLN A 117 25.68 -6.32 4.57
C GLN A 117 25.03 -6.15 3.18
N THR A 118 25.34 -7.09 2.27
CA THR A 118 24.81 -7.13 0.91
C THR A 118 24.03 -8.42 0.70
N THR A 119 22.88 -8.32 0.09
CA THR A 119 22.07 -9.45 -0.35
C THR A 119 21.42 -9.12 -1.71
N ASN A 120 20.79 -10.10 -2.34
CA ASN A 120 20.00 -9.82 -3.53
C ASN A 120 18.67 -9.17 -3.12
N GLN A 121 18.57 -7.85 -3.27
CA GLN A 121 17.40 -7.05 -2.90
C GLN A 121 16.45 -6.84 -4.07
N VAL A 122 16.92 -7.02 -5.28
CA VAL A 122 16.08 -6.90 -6.47
C VAL A 122 15.01 -8.00 -6.44
N ASN A 123 13.75 -7.62 -6.48
CA ASN A 123 12.59 -8.53 -6.37
C ASN A 123 12.55 -9.35 -5.06
N ILE A 124 13.12 -8.86 -3.97
CA ILE A 124 13.15 -9.58 -2.68
C ILE A 124 11.74 -9.86 -2.13
N TYR A 125 10.73 -9.10 -2.54
CA TYR A 125 9.34 -9.21 -2.09
C TYR A 125 8.42 -9.99 -3.07
N GLY A 126 8.99 -10.82 -3.93
CA GLY A 126 8.23 -11.71 -4.82
C GLY A 126 7.39 -10.94 -5.84
N ASP A 127 6.05 -11.07 -5.75
CA ASP A 127 5.11 -10.50 -6.72
C ASP A 127 4.92 -8.98 -6.59
N VAL A 128 5.47 -8.36 -5.56
CA VAL A 128 5.43 -6.90 -5.40
C VAL A 128 6.33 -6.25 -6.44
N LYS A 129 5.79 -5.29 -7.19
CA LYS A 129 6.55 -4.54 -8.19
C LYS A 129 7.79 -3.91 -7.57
N SER A 130 8.95 -4.24 -8.12
CA SER A 130 10.26 -3.78 -7.64
C SER A 130 10.99 -3.02 -8.74
N HIS A 131 11.57 -1.88 -8.39
CA HIS A 131 12.33 -1.02 -9.28
C HIS A 131 13.73 -0.82 -8.73
N ASP A 132 14.76 -1.17 -9.52
CA ASP A 132 16.16 -0.99 -9.16
C ASP A 132 16.64 0.39 -9.63
N VAL A 133 16.76 1.33 -8.69
CA VAL A 133 16.88 2.77 -8.93
C VAL A 133 18.33 3.22 -8.78
N ALA A 134 18.95 3.67 -9.87
CA ALA A 134 20.30 4.22 -9.90
C ALA A 134 20.35 5.69 -10.39
N ALA A 135 19.19 6.24 -10.78
CA ALA A 135 19.01 7.59 -11.30
C ALA A 135 17.63 8.13 -10.87
N PRO A 136 17.35 9.42 -11.03
CA PRO A 136 16.04 9.98 -10.75
C PRO A 136 14.93 9.21 -11.47
N ILE A 137 13.83 9.01 -10.77
CA ILE A 137 12.68 8.27 -11.26
C ILE A 137 11.41 9.01 -10.81
N ALA A 138 10.43 9.12 -11.69
CA ALA A 138 9.10 9.55 -11.30
C ALA A 138 8.40 8.40 -10.58
N ILE A 139 7.95 8.63 -9.36
CA ILE A 139 7.32 7.60 -8.51
C ILE A 139 5.83 7.47 -8.82
N ALA A 140 5.13 8.56 -9.13
CA ALA A 140 3.70 8.57 -9.40
C ALA A 140 3.22 7.44 -10.35
N PRO A 141 3.86 7.22 -11.52
CA PRO A 141 3.42 6.18 -12.46
C PRO A 141 3.62 4.74 -11.95
N LEU A 142 4.38 4.56 -10.86
CA LEU A 142 4.66 3.25 -10.29
C LEU A 142 3.59 2.83 -9.29
N LEU A 143 2.87 3.80 -8.73
CA LEU A 143 1.85 3.59 -7.71
C LEU A 143 0.56 3.04 -8.34
N ALA A 144 0.10 1.90 -7.86
CA ALA A 144 -1.04 1.18 -8.42
C ALA A 144 -2.03 0.69 -7.35
N GLY A 145 -2.15 1.45 -6.23
CA GLY A 145 -3.09 1.14 -5.16
C GLY A 145 -2.66 -0.02 -4.24
N GLY A 146 -1.42 -0.49 -4.34
CA GLY A 146 -0.83 -1.53 -3.49
C GLY A 146 0.63 -1.24 -3.19
N PRO A 147 1.37 -2.17 -2.56
CA PRO A 147 2.76 -1.94 -2.22
C PRO A 147 3.67 -1.87 -3.46
N VAL A 148 4.65 -0.97 -3.40
CA VAL A 148 5.68 -0.80 -4.42
C VAL A 148 7.06 -0.77 -3.75
N HIS A 149 8.05 -1.40 -4.36
CA HIS A 149 9.42 -1.45 -3.86
C HIS A 149 10.37 -0.66 -4.76
N LEU A 150 11.11 0.26 -4.15
CA LEU A 150 12.24 0.97 -4.75
C LEU A 150 13.53 0.49 -4.08
N ASN A 151 14.36 -0.24 -4.81
CA ASN A 151 15.70 -0.63 -4.38
C ASN A 151 16.70 0.41 -4.87
N VAL A 152 17.13 1.31 -4.00
CA VAL A 152 17.88 2.52 -4.38
C VAL A 152 19.38 2.31 -4.22
N GLN A 153 20.12 2.48 -5.30
CA GLN A 153 21.56 2.32 -5.34
C GLN A 153 22.27 3.61 -4.87
N PHE A 154 22.96 3.54 -3.75
CA PHE A 154 23.80 4.63 -3.24
C PHE A 154 25.29 4.26 -3.28
N ASP A 155 26.08 5.14 -3.88
CA ASP A 155 27.54 5.04 -3.91
C ASP A 155 28.17 6.04 -2.93
N GLU A 156 29.43 5.86 -2.61
CA GLU A 156 30.20 6.82 -1.80
C GLU A 156 30.44 8.14 -2.57
N PRO A 157 30.39 9.30 -1.90
CA PRO A 157 30.14 9.50 -0.48
C PRO A 157 28.65 9.38 -0.13
N LEU A 158 28.35 8.86 1.10
CA LEU A 158 26.97 8.69 1.58
C LEU A 158 26.45 9.90 2.37
N LEU A 159 27.31 10.81 2.76
CA LEU A 159 26.90 12.04 3.43
C LEU A 159 27.03 13.21 2.46
N PRO A 160 26.14 14.21 2.57
CA PRO A 160 26.23 15.43 1.76
C PRO A 160 27.60 16.08 1.93
N THR A 161 28.17 16.52 0.82
CA THR A 161 29.40 17.30 0.78
C THR A 161 29.13 18.79 0.64
N ASP A 162 27.89 19.17 0.35
CA ASP A 162 27.43 20.55 0.28
C ASP A 162 26.74 20.97 1.59
N THR A 163 26.64 22.28 1.80
CA THR A 163 25.94 22.92 2.92
C THR A 163 24.73 23.73 2.46
N ASN A 164 24.27 23.51 1.22
CA ASN A 164 23.17 24.25 0.63
C ASN A 164 21.86 23.84 1.26
N ASP A 165 21.00 24.81 1.57
CA ASP A 165 19.60 24.54 1.89
C ASP A 165 18.85 24.26 0.56
N TRP A 166 18.78 22.99 0.20
CA TRP A 166 18.12 22.55 -1.04
C TRP A 166 16.59 22.68 -1.00
N LEU A 167 16.05 23.04 0.17
CA LEU A 167 14.63 23.31 0.38
C LEU A 167 14.29 24.80 0.29
N ASP A 168 15.31 25.66 0.16
CA ASP A 168 15.08 27.09 -0.01
C ASP A 168 14.44 27.36 -1.36
N GLY A 169 13.27 28.02 -1.34
CA GLY A 169 12.48 28.27 -2.55
C GLY A 169 11.89 27.02 -3.22
N LEU A 170 11.85 25.88 -2.53
CA LEU A 170 11.21 24.67 -3.07
C LEU A 170 9.71 24.91 -3.21
N GLU A 171 9.24 24.94 -4.44
CA GLU A 171 7.81 24.85 -4.78
C GLU A 171 7.46 23.38 -4.99
N ILE A 172 6.43 22.90 -4.28
CA ILE A 172 5.92 21.52 -4.41
C ILE A 172 4.71 21.58 -5.33
N GLU A 173 4.87 21.06 -6.53
CA GLU A 173 3.74 20.81 -7.44
C GLU A 173 3.15 19.46 -7.07
N MET A 174 1.95 19.48 -6.45
CA MET A 174 1.24 18.23 -6.12
C MET A 174 0.94 17.44 -7.39
N ALA A 175 1.21 16.16 -7.37
CA ALA A 175 0.81 15.26 -8.45
C ALA A 175 -0.70 15.35 -8.66
N ALA A 176 -1.13 15.31 -9.91
CA ALA A 176 -2.56 15.28 -10.22
C ALA A 176 -3.20 14.02 -9.63
N ASP A 177 -4.41 14.17 -9.12
CA ASP A 177 -5.21 13.03 -8.67
C ASP A 177 -5.34 11.99 -9.79
N LEU A 178 -5.31 10.73 -9.41
CA LEU A 178 -5.59 9.65 -10.36
C LEU A 178 -7.03 9.85 -10.90
N PRO A 179 -7.25 9.60 -12.20
CA PRO A 179 -8.58 9.74 -12.77
C PRO A 179 -9.56 8.81 -12.04
N GLU A 180 -10.72 9.34 -11.68
CA GLU A 180 -11.82 8.55 -11.14
C GLU A 180 -12.24 7.48 -12.16
N LEU A 181 -12.39 6.25 -11.67
CA LEU A 181 -12.92 5.17 -12.49
C LEU A 181 -14.45 5.32 -12.53
N GLU A 182 -14.97 5.76 -13.66
CA GLU A 182 -16.42 5.76 -13.89
C GLU A 182 -16.88 4.38 -14.36
N GLY A 183 -17.98 3.89 -13.82
CA GLY A 183 -18.58 2.64 -14.19
C GLY A 183 -20.08 2.59 -13.88
N GLU A 184 -20.85 1.87 -14.68
CA GLU A 184 -22.26 1.61 -14.41
C GLU A 184 -22.44 0.19 -13.86
N LEU A 185 -23.10 0.08 -12.72
CA LEU A 185 -23.50 -1.18 -12.13
C LEU A 185 -24.95 -1.50 -12.51
N HIS A 186 -25.14 -2.46 -13.40
CA HIS A 186 -26.48 -2.94 -13.74
C HIS A 186 -26.89 -4.05 -12.76
N VAL A 187 -27.93 -3.76 -11.98
CA VAL A 187 -28.55 -4.71 -11.06
C VAL A 187 -29.82 -5.30 -11.68
N SER A 188 -30.01 -6.61 -11.49
CA SER A 188 -31.16 -7.35 -11.99
C SER A 188 -31.85 -8.11 -10.86
N GLU A 189 -33.02 -8.67 -11.13
CA GLU A 189 -33.68 -9.57 -10.19
C GLU A 189 -32.78 -10.74 -9.85
N GLY A 190 -32.73 -11.10 -8.56
CA GLY A 190 -31.83 -12.14 -8.06
C GLY A 190 -30.41 -11.67 -7.77
N THR A 191 -30.16 -10.34 -7.75
CA THR A 191 -28.89 -9.77 -7.31
C THR A 191 -28.79 -9.80 -5.78
N VAL A 192 -27.65 -10.23 -5.25
CA VAL A 192 -27.24 -10.08 -3.84
C VAL A 192 -26.00 -9.22 -3.76
N VAL A 193 -25.96 -8.33 -2.77
CA VAL A 193 -24.78 -7.51 -2.49
C VAL A 193 -24.01 -8.13 -1.32
N ILE A 194 -22.73 -8.33 -1.51
CA ILE A 194 -21.83 -8.86 -0.47
C ILE A 194 -20.82 -7.79 -0.12
N ILE A 195 -20.81 -7.38 1.15
CA ILE A 195 -19.87 -6.40 1.66
C ILE A 195 -18.80 -7.14 2.47
N GLY A 196 -17.60 -7.16 1.95
CA GLY A 196 -16.40 -7.65 2.63
C GLY A 196 -15.76 -6.57 3.50
N HIS A 197 -14.60 -6.90 4.05
CA HIS A 197 -13.69 -5.93 4.65
C HIS A 197 -12.71 -5.44 3.57
N ASP A 198 -11.85 -4.46 3.92
CA ASP A 198 -10.82 -3.96 3.01
C ASP A 198 -11.41 -3.40 1.71
N ARG A 199 -12.26 -2.39 1.87
CA ARG A 199 -13.02 -1.78 0.78
C ARG A 199 -12.29 -0.67 0.03
N GLY A 200 -11.08 -0.33 0.50
CA GLY A 200 -10.31 0.80 -0.02
C GLY A 200 -10.90 2.16 0.39
N THR A 201 -10.32 3.23 -0.17
CA THR A 201 -10.82 4.62 -0.06
C THR A 201 -12.08 4.87 -0.88
N PHE A 202 -12.66 3.82 -1.36
CA PHE A 202 -13.90 3.95 -2.09
C PHE A 202 -14.90 4.74 -1.24
N GLU A 203 -15.64 5.64 -1.85
CA GLU A 203 -16.89 6.13 -1.30
C GLU A 203 -17.89 4.96 -1.22
N ALA A 204 -17.40 3.85 -0.64
CA ALA A 204 -18.14 2.60 -0.52
C ALA A 204 -19.45 2.83 0.22
N ASP A 205 -19.47 3.78 1.14
CA ASP A 205 -20.65 4.13 1.91
C ASP A 205 -21.74 4.70 0.98
N LEU A 206 -21.41 5.55 0.01
CA LEU A 206 -22.39 6.08 -0.95
C LEU A 206 -22.97 4.98 -1.87
N ILE A 207 -22.11 4.06 -2.31
CA ILE A 207 -22.54 2.92 -3.12
C ILE A 207 -23.43 1.98 -2.31
N ILE A 208 -23.02 1.69 -1.07
CA ILE A 208 -23.76 0.83 -0.15
C ILE A 208 -25.12 1.44 0.15
N ASP A 209 -25.19 2.74 0.44
CA ASP A 209 -26.45 3.45 0.68
C ASP A 209 -27.36 3.41 -0.56
N ALA A 210 -26.82 3.59 -1.75
CA ALA A 210 -27.57 3.47 -3.00
C ALA A 210 -28.12 2.05 -3.22
N LEU A 211 -27.33 1.02 -2.91
CA LEU A 211 -27.72 -0.39 -3.03
C LEU A 211 -28.77 -0.78 -1.98
N LEU A 212 -28.67 -0.27 -0.75
CA LEU A 212 -29.68 -0.43 0.29
C LEU A 212 -30.99 0.28 -0.10
N ALA A 213 -30.90 1.47 -0.69
CA ALA A 213 -32.07 2.21 -1.20
C ALA A 213 -32.76 1.51 -2.38
N ALA A 214 -32.03 0.65 -3.11
CA ALA A 214 -32.57 -0.16 -4.19
C ALA A 214 -33.29 -1.45 -3.70
N ASP A 215 -33.47 -1.63 -2.39
CA ASP A 215 -34.11 -2.80 -1.74
C ASP A 215 -33.46 -4.14 -2.12
N LEU A 216 -32.15 -4.13 -2.35
CA LEU A 216 -31.38 -5.34 -2.63
C LEU A 216 -31.00 -6.05 -1.33
N PRO A 217 -30.98 -7.40 -1.30
CA PRO A 217 -30.47 -8.13 -0.15
C PRO A 217 -28.97 -7.90 0.01
N VAL A 218 -28.58 -7.33 1.14
CA VAL A 218 -27.19 -7.03 1.49
C VAL A 218 -26.70 -7.99 2.59
N ILE A 219 -25.58 -8.63 2.36
CA ILE A 219 -24.86 -9.49 3.32
C ILE A 219 -23.52 -8.83 3.60
N ALA A 220 -23.19 -8.58 4.87
CA ALA A 220 -21.90 -8.05 5.26
C ALA A 220 -21.11 -9.05 6.12
N GLU A 221 -19.81 -9.15 5.91
CA GLU A 221 -18.92 -9.93 6.80
C GLU A 221 -18.82 -9.27 8.18
N ASP A 222 -18.94 -7.93 8.24
CA ASP A 222 -19.12 -7.17 9.47
C ASP A 222 -20.51 -6.50 9.50
N PRO A 223 -21.54 -7.20 9.94
CA PRO A 223 -22.91 -6.68 9.92
C PRO A 223 -23.15 -5.53 10.91
N LEU A 224 -22.24 -5.33 11.88
CA LEU A 224 -22.37 -4.22 12.85
C LEU A 224 -22.08 -2.86 12.21
N SER A 225 -21.22 -2.84 11.19
CA SER A 225 -20.92 -1.62 10.43
C SER A 225 -22.00 -1.29 9.37
N PHE A 226 -22.94 -2.20 9.14
CA PHE A 226 -24.00 -2.05 8.12
C PHE A 226 -25.36 -2.43 8.67
N PRO A 227 -26.08 -1.49 9.34
CA PRO A 227 -27.37 -1.77 10.00
C PRO A 227 -28.46 -2.35 9.09
N GLY A 228 -28.38 -2.10 7.78
CA GLY A 228 -29.31 -2.66 6.79
C GLY A 228 -28.95 -4.06 6.28
N ALA A 229 -27.80 -4.59 6.66
CA ALA A 229 -27.38 -5.92 6.22
C ALA A 229 -28.17 -7.04 6.91
N ILE A 230 -28.35 -8.16 6.18
CA ILE A 230 -29.02 -9.36 6.70
C ILE A 230 -28.20 -9.96 7.85
N PRO A 231 -28.77 -9.99 9.07
CA PRO A 231 -28.04 -10.47 10.23
C PRO A 231 -27.77 -11.98 10.16
N HIS A 232 -26.65 -12.41 10.74
CA HIS A 232 -26.28 -13.82 10.89
C HIS A 232 -26.22 -14.64 9.57
N ALA A 233 -25.99 -13.98 8.43
CA ALA A 233 -25.95 -14.62 7.13
C ALA A 233 -24.95 -15.80 7.08
N ALA A 234 -23.79 -15.65 7.67
CA ALA A 234 -22.77 -16.70 7.74
C ALA A 234 -23.27 -17.99 8.41
N LEU A 235 -24.22 -17.90 9.36
CA LEU A 235 -24.77 -19.06 10.09
C LEU A 235 -25.80 -19.80 9.24
N PHE A 236 -26.83 -19.13 8.69
CA PHE A 236 -27.84 -19.85 7.91
C PHE A 236 -27.32 -20.29 6.54
N LEU A 237 -26.36 -19.57 5.95
CA LEU A 237 -25.67 -19.99 4.74
C LEU A 237 -24.71 -21.16 4.96
N ALA A 238 -24.44 -21.60 6.18
CA ALA A 238 -23.71 -22.83 6.44
C ALA A 238 -24.48 -24.08 5.97
N ASP A 239 -25.82 -24.01 5.93
CA ASP A 239 -26.66 -25.06 5.37
C ASP A 239 -26.67 -25.00 3.84
N GLU A 240 -26.23 -26.07 3.18
CA GLU A 240 -26.14 -26.19 1.74
C GLU A 240 -27.52 -26.05 1.06
N LYS A 241 -28.57 -26.61 1.64
CA LYS A 241 -29.92 -26.51 1.09
C LYS A 241 -30.48 -25.12 1.13
N VAL A 242 -30.05 -24.32 2.13
CA VAL A 242 -30.37 -22.89 2.21
C VAL A 242 -29.63 -22.11 1.13
N ARG A 243 -28.35 -22.39 0.95
CA ARG A 243 -27.55 -21.74 -0.13
C ARG A 243 -28.10 -22.04 -1.51
N GLU A 244 -28.50 -23.30 -1.78
CA GLU A 244 -29.09 -23.68 -3.06
C GLU A 244 -30.39 -22.92 -3.34
N LYS A 245 -31.24 -22.72 -2.32
CA LYS A 245 -32.49 -21.96 -2.45
C LYS A 245 -32.27 -20.45 -2.66
N LEU A 246 -31.18 -19.93 -2.10
CA LEU A 246 -30.81 -18.51 -2.14
C LEU A 246 -29.78 -18.21 -3.22
N ARG A 247 -29.49 -19.15 -4.10
CA ARG A 247 -28.51 -19.00 -5.16
C ARG A 247 -28.81 -17.75 -5.98
N PRO A 248 -27.89 -16.75 -5.98
CA PRO A 248 -28.12 -15.52 -6.71
C PRO A 248 -27.84 -15.68 -8.21
N THR A 249 -28.50 -14.90 -9.03
CA THR A 249 -28.11 -14.71 -10.43
C THR A 249 -26.86 -13.84 -10.52
N THR A 250 -26.80 -12.79 -9.71
CA THR A 250 -25.63 -11.90 -9.65
C THR A 250 -25.19 -11.68 -8.21
N ALA A 251 -23.91 -11.85 -7.93
CA ALA A 251 -23.27 -11.43 -6.70
C ALA A 251 -22.42 -10.17 -6.97
N VAL A 252 -22.80 -9.06 -6.35
CA VAL A 252 -22.00 -7.82 -6.35
C VAL A 252 -21.13 -7.85 -5.10
N VAL A 253 -19.83 -7.90 -5.27
CA VAL A 253 -18.87 -8.03 -4.15
C VAL A 253 -18.11 -6.72 -3.99
N ILE A 254 -18.29 -6.07 -2.83
CA ILE A 254 -17.62 -4.83 -2.47
C ILE A 254 -16.54 -5.15 -1.44
N GLY A 255 -15.29 -4.88 -1.79
CA GLY A 255 -14.13 -5.23 -0.98
C GLY A 255 -13.77 -6.71 -1.05
N ARG A 256 -13.13 -7.25 0.00
CA ARG A 256 -12.63 -8.62 0.04
C ARG A 256 -13.42 -9.45 1.06
N THR A 257 -13.85 -10.63 0.63
CA THR A 257 -14.55 -11.60 1.47
C THR A 257 -13.59 -12.73 1.86
N THR A 258 -13.12 -12.74 3.09
CA THR A 258 -12.15 -13.73 3.56
C THR A 258 -12.56 -14.42 4.87
N LEU A 259 -13.51 -13.86 5.62
CA LEU A 259 -13.86 -14.30 6.95
C LEU A 259 -14.85 -15.48 6.96
N SER A 260 -15.76 -15.55 5.97
CA SER A 260 -16.85 -16.53 5.98
C SER A 260 -16.81 -17.48 4.79
N ARG A 261 -16.53 -18.76 5.05
CA ARG A 261 -16.58 -19.81 4.03
C ARG A 261 -17.97 -19.99 3.42
N SER A 262 -19.03 -19.80 4.20
CA SER A 262 -20.42 -19.95 3.72
C SER A 262 -20.84 -18.79 2.82
N ILE A 263 -20.39 -17.56 3.10
CA ILE A 263 -20.60 -16.41 2.22
C ILE A 263 -19.82 -16.62 0.92
N ASN A 264 -18.56 -17.01 1.00
CA ASN A 264 -17.77 -17.31 -0.20
C ASN A 264 -18.37 -18.45 -1.05
N ALA A 265 -18.96 -19.45 -0.42
CA ALA A 265 -19.68 -20.51 -1.15
C ALA A 265 -20.94 -19.98 -1.85
N LEU A 266 -21.65 -19.02 -1.25
CA LEU A 266 -22.77 -18.34 -1.91
C LEU A 266 -22.30 -17.53 -3.13
N ILE A 267 -21.24 -16.74 -2.99
CA ILE A 267 -20.62 -15.98 -4.08
C ILE A 267 -20.26 -16.92 -5.23
N ALA A 268 -19.56 -18.03 -4.92
CA ALA A 268 -19.14 -19.01 -5.92
C ALA A 268 -20.31 -19.72 -6.62
N SER A 269 -21.50 -19.71 -6.02
CA SER A 269 -22.71 -20.30 -6.63
C SER A 269 -23.43 -19.34 -7.58
N ALA A 270 -23.12 -18.06 -7.58
CA ALA A 270 -23.72 -17.08 -8.47
C ALA A 270 -23.41 -17.35 -9.96
N GLU A 271 -24.34 -16.99 -10.84
CA GLU A 271 -24.10 -17.11 -12.28
C GLU A 271 -23.14 -16.04 -12.79
N LYS A 272 -23.17 -14.86 -12.16
CA LYS A 272 -22.28 -13.71 -12.44
C LYS A 272 -21.74 -13.13 -11.14
N ILE A 273 -20.45 -12.80 -11.12
CA ILE A 273 -19.79 -12.07 -10.03
C ILE A 273 -19.29 -10.73 -10.60
N VAL A 274 -19.56 -9.63 -9.87
CA VAL A 274 -19.19 -8.26 -10.25
C VAL A 274 -18.45 -7.63 -9.09
#